data_2ccb6ef4046fde18bf7a40e5968c6691
#
_entry.id   2ccb6ef4046fde18bf7a40e5968c6691
#
_cell.length_a   1.000
_cell.length_b   1.000
_cell.length_c   1.000
_cell.angle_alpha   90.00
_cell.angle_beta   90.00
_cell.angle_gamma   90.00
#
_symmetry.space_group_name_H-M   'P 1'
#
loop_
_entity.id
_entity.type
_entity.pdbx_description
1 polymer ?
#
loop_
_entity_poly.entity_id
_entity_poly.type
_entity_poly.pdbx_seq_one_letter_code
_entity_poly.pdbx_strand_id
1 'polypeptide(L)'
;MLNIGVTSRAFGGLTISDTAQRMADGGFKCTELCFVHSDLPGWTYNGIGSLEGFTPKRVREAADEFRSRGVAVTSLGLFTDLRNPEEEKRKEAVEYARRYIEFAAEAGIPYLASECGFTPGRRGINADTYESDYQNIKDTIRPICLEAEKCGVHLALEACVLDIIPSPRRLKTLIEELEAESHIRLGAMLDPANFLANSDEEGMFYYLKHDIYYLHGKDRKINATYGVNVGEGDIDWIKFMSCYMRYADRKPFILEYCNKDNCLEIKKRAEDFYDDAFQNLISRIN
;
A
#
# COMPACT_ATOMS: atom_id res chain seq x y z
N MET A 1 -20.76 4.52 -1.53
CA MET A 1 -20.18 4.66 -0.16
C MET A 1 -18.73 4.25 -0.24
N LEU A 2 -17.82 5.09 0.29
CA LEU A 2 -16.38 4.85 0.30
C LEU A 2 -16.05 3.55 1.09
N ASN A 3 -15.26 2.64 0.49
CA ASN A 3 -14.76 1.45 1.17
C ASN A 3 -13.49 1.83 1.97
N ILE A 4 -13.71 2.51 3.11
CA ILE A 4 -12.66 3.13 3.89
C ILE A 4 -12.10 2.22 4.98
N GLY A 5 -10.78 2.15 5.04
CA GLY A 5 -9.99 1.44 6.02
C GLY A 5 -8.92 2.33 6.66
N VAL A 6 -8.11 1.73 7.50
CA VAL A 6 -6.93 2.35 8.10
C VAL A 6 -5.84 1.31 8.26
N THR A 7 -4.56 1.70 8.10
CA THR A 7 -3.44 0.76 8.34
C THR A 7 -3.40 0.35 9.80
N SER A 8 -3.09 -0.92 10.08
CA SER A 8 -3.00 -1.40 11.46
C SER A 8 -1.86 -0.72 12.24
N ARG A 9 -0.90 -0.12 11.52
CA ARG A 9 0.18 0.71 12.09
C ARG A 9 -0.34 1.89 12.92
N ALA A 10 -1.52 2.43 12.59
CA ALA A 10 -2.16 3.50 13.36
C ALA A 10 -2.40 3.10 14.83
N PHE A 11 -2.48 1.81 15.10
CA PHE A 11 -2.74 1.21 16.41
C PHE A 11 -1.53 0.41 16.94
N GLY A 12 -0.34 0.69 16.45
CA GLY A 12 0.88 0.01 16.86
C GLY A 12 1.04 -0.06 18.38
N GLY A 13 1.50 -1.21 18.88
CA GLY A 13 1.64 -1.47 20.32
C GLY A 13 0.37 -1.96 21.02
N LEU A 14 -0.82 -1.86 20.43
CA LEU A 14 -2.00 -2.58 20.93
C LEU A 14 -1.95 -4.06 20.51
N THR A 15 -2.79 -4.87 21.13
CA THR A 15 -3.01 -6.26 20.67
C THR A 15 -3.77 -6.28 19.35
N ILE A 16 -3.71 -7.40 18.61
CA ILE A 16 -4.54 -7.63 17.42
C ILE A 16 -6.02 -7.47 17.75
N SER A 17 -6.48 -8.08 18.86
CA SER A 17 -7.89 -8.04 19.26
C SER A 17 -8.36 -6.62 19.58
N ASP A 18 -7.58 -5.85 20.35
CA ASP A 18 -7.92 -4.45 20.67
C ASP A 18 -7.93 -3.56 19.42
N THR A 19 -6.99 -3.80 18.50
CA THR A 19 -6.91 -3.08 17.22
C THR A 19 -8.14 -3.37 16.37
N ALA A 20 -8.50 -4.64 16.20
CA ALA A 20 -9.67 -5.06 15.42
C ALA A 20 -10.97 -4.48 16.01
N GLN A 21 -11.10 -4.48 17.34
CA GLN A 21 -12.25 -3.91 18.01
C GLN A 21 -12.35 -2.39 17.77
N ARG A 22 -11.26 -1.65 17.95
CA ARG A 22 -11.25 -0.19 17.71
C ARG A 22 -11.57 0.17 16.26
N MET A 23 -11.08 -0.60 15.30
CA MET A 23 -11.41 -0.39 13.89
C MET A 23 -12.89 -0.64 13.61
N ALA A 24 -13.45 -1.72 14.17
CA ALA A 24 -14.88 -2.03 14.03
C ALA A 24 -15.76 -0.95 14.66
N ASP A 25 -15.45 -0.50 15.89
CA ASP A 25 -16.16 0.57 16.58
C ASP A 25 -16.08 1.88 15.80
N GLY A 26 -14.94 2.16 15.16
CA GLY A 26 -14.75 3.31 14.27
C GLY A 26 -15.41 3.18 12.89
N GLY A 27 -16.04 2.04 12.61
CA GLY A 27 -16.75 1.78 11.35
C GLY A 27 -15.83 1.64 10.14
N PHE A 28 -14.53 1.32 10.34
CA PHE A 28 -13.62 0.97 9.26
C PHE A 28 -14.02 -0.38 8.64
N LYS A 29 -13.88 -0.51 7.32
CA LYS A 29 -14.30 -1.69 6.56
C LYS A 29 -13.16 -2.62 6.20
N CYS A 30 -11.93 -2.09 6.16
CA CYS A 30 -10.74 -2.84 5.77
C CYS A 30 -9.48 -2.31 6.45
N THR A 31 -8.41 -3.11 6.38
CA THR A 31 -7.10 -2.74 6.90
C THR A 31 -5.97 -3.33 6.07
N GLU A 32 -4.81 -2.69 6.10
CA GLU A 32 -3.52 -3.27 5.81
C GLU A 32 -2.89 -3.73 7.12
N LEU A 33 -2.63 -5.02 7.23
CA LEU A 33 -2.06 -5.60 8.45
C LEU A 33 -0.53 -5.53 8.41
N CYS A 34 0.06 -4.81 9.36
CA CYS A 34 1.48 -4.82 9.65
C CYS A 34 1.75 -5.47 11.01
N PHE A 35 2.86 -6.17 11.14
CA PHE A 35 3.21 -6.90 12.36
C PHE A 35 3.86 -5.99 13.41
N VAL A 36 3.12 -4.97 13.86
CA VAL A 36 3.54 -3.94 14.83
C VAL A 36 2.82 -4.06 16.19
N HIS A 37 2.04 -5.10 16.37
CA HIS A 37 1.18 -5.30 17.53
C HIS A 37 1.95 -5.98 18.67
N SER A 38 1.57 -5.71 19.92
CA SER A 38 2.28 -6.24 21.09
C SER A 38 2.29 -7.77 21.16
N ASP A 39 1.27 -8.41 20.61
CA ASP A 39 1.13 -9.86 20.50
C ASP A 39 1.57 -10.43 19.15
N LEU A 40 1.91 -9.58 18.18
CA LEU A 40 2.40 -9.96 16.86
C LEU A 40 3.49 -8.97 16.36
N PRO A 41 4.62 -8.80 17.09
CA PRO A 41 5.69 -7.88 16.71
C PRO A 41 6.68 -8.56 15.75
N GLY A 42 6.96 -7.96 14.61
CA GLY A 42 7.89 -8.57 13.63
C GLY A 42 8.17 -7.70 12.42
N TRP A 43 7.59 -6.50 12.35
CA TRP A 43 7.73 -5.62 11.20
C TRP A 43 8.86 -4.60 11.36
N THR A 44 9.59 -4.38 10.29
CA THR A 44 10.62 -3.32 10.18
C THR A 44 10.45 -2.60 8.85
N TYR A 45 10.28 -1.27 8.89
CA TYR A 45 10.17 -0.47 7.68
C TYR A 45 11.49 -0.45 6.89
N ASN A 46 11.41 -0.68 5.58
CA ASN A 46 12.54 -0.74 4.64
C ASN A 46 13.63 -1.75 5.07
N GLY A 47 13.22 -2.86 5.67
CA GLY A 47 14.16 -3.87 6.15
C GLY A 47 13.51 -5.23 6.37
N ILE A 48 14.27 -6.12 6.98
CA ILE A 48 13.84 -7.47 7.34
C ILE A 48 13.58 -7.51 8.84
N GLY A 49 12.31 -7.69 9.20
CA GLY A 49 11.89 -7.85 10.59
C GLY A 49 12.08 -9.30 11.08
N SER A 50 12.00 -9.49 12.40
CA SER A 50 12.04 -10.85 12.98
C SER A 50 10.70 -11.55 12.79
N LEU A 51 10.74 -12.74 12.19
CA LEU A 51 9.58 -13.64 12.08
C LEU A 51 9.66 -14.79 13.07
N GLU A 52 10.43 -14.66 14.15
CA GLU A 52 10.50 -15.66 15.20
C GLU A 52 9.12 -15.86 15.84
N GLY A 53 8.69 -17.12 15.94
CA GLY A 53 7.37 -17.48 16.47
C GLY A 53 6.20 -17.21 15.54
N PHE A 54 6.43 -16.69 14.32
CA PHE A 54 5.39 -16.55 13.30
C PHE A 54 5.14 -17.89 12.61
N THR A 55 3.86 -18.23 12.48
CA THR A 55 3.40 -19.36 11.68
C THR A 55 2.24 -18.91 10.80
N PRO A 56 1.99 -19.57 9.65
CA PRO A 56 0.82 -19.26 8.81
C PRO A 56 -0.49 -19.28 9.61
N LYS A 57 -0.65 -20.27 10.50
CA LYS A 57 -1.82 -20.39 11.39
C LYS A 57 -2.00 -19.15 12.28
N ARG A 58 -0.92 -18.67 12.91
CA ARG A 58 -0.98 -17.49 13.80
C ARG A 58 -1.38 -16.22 13.06
N VAL A 59 -0.90 -16.04 11.81
CA VAL A 59 -1.29 -14.91 10.98
C VAL A 59 -2.75 -15.03 10.53
N ARG A 60 -3.22 -16.26 10.20
CA ARG A 60 -4.62 -16.50 9.92
C ARG A 60 -5.50 -16.15 11.12
N GLU A 61 -5.17 -16.61 12.32
CA GLU A 61 -5.90 -16.28 13.54
C GLU A 61 -5.97 -14.78 13.78
N ALA A 62 -4.87 -14.04 13.54
CA ALA A 62 -4.86 -12.59 13.60
C ALA A 62 -5.80 -11.94 12.56
N ALA A 63 -5.79 -12.41 11.32
CA ALA A 63 -6.70 -11.93 10.28
C ALA A 63 -8.17 -12.23 10.59
N ASP A 64 -8.45 -13.39 11.19
CA ASP A 64 -9.80 -13.79 11.58
C ASP A 64 -10.35 -12.93 12.74
N GLU A 65 -9.51 -12.39 13.62
CA GLU A 65 -9.90 -11.39 14.63
C GLU A 65 -10.50 -10.13 13.99
N PHE A 66 -9.91 -9.62 12.92
CA PHE A 66 -10.46 -8.48 12.16
C PHE A 66 -11.76 -8.88 11.45
N ARG A 67 -11.76 -10.00 10.75
CA ARG A 67 -12.92 -10.45 9.96
C ARG A 67 -14.13 -10.75 10.82
N SER A 68 -13.95 -11.33 12.01
CA SER A 68 -15.04 -11.61 12.95
C SER A 68 -15.78 -10.35 13.41
N ARG A 69 -15.12 -9.19 13.29
CA ARG A 69 -15.67 -7.87 13.61
C ARG A 69 -16.08 -7.06 12.36
N GLY A 70 -16.10 -7.69 11.19
CA GLY A 70 -16.50 -7.06 9.93
C GLY A 70 -15.44 -6.17 9.29
N VAL A 71 -14.17 -6.29 9.68
CA VAL A 71 -13.04 -5.58 9.08
C VAL A 71 -12.28 -6.54 8.18
N ALA A 72 -12.27 -6.31 6.87
CA ALA A 72 -11.52 -7.12 5.92
C ALA A 72 -10.01 -6.82 6.01
N VAL A 73 -9.16 -7.85 5.98
CA VAL A 73 -7.71 -7.65 5.82
C VAL A 73 -7.39 -7.65 4.33
N THR A 74 -7.06 -6.47 3.81
CA THR A 74 -6.79 -6.24 2.38
C THR A 74 -5.41 -6.75 1.99
N SER A 75 -4.41 -6.45 2.80
CA SER A 75 -3.01 -6.74 2.49
C SER A 75 -2.19 -7.02 3.74
N LEU A 76 -1.04 -7.68 3.56
CA LEU A 76 0.06 -7.70 4.52
C LEU A 76 1.13 -6.70 4.11
N GLY A 77 1.50 -5.81 5.03
CA GLY A 77 2.56 -4.82 4.83
C GLY A 77 3.94 -5.46 4.93
N LEU A 78 4.57 -5.74 3.79
CA LEU A 78 5.92 -6.28 3.69
C LEU A 78 6.98 -5.19 3.87
N PHE A 79 6.95 -4.13 3.04
CA PHE A 79 7.79 -2.92 3.08
C PHE A 79 9.28 -3.18 3.31
N THR A 80 9.89 -4.02 2.49
CA THR A 80 11.33 -4.31 2.52
C THR A 80 12.08 -3.61 1.39
N ASP A 81 13.43 -3.55 1.48
CA ASP A 81 14.28 -2.95 0.43
C ASP A 81 14.42 -3.90 -0.77
N LEU A 82 13.61 -3.68 -1.81
CA LEU A 82 13.57 -4.50 -3.03
C LEU A 82 14.65 -4.10 -4.04
N ARG A 83 15.29 -2.94 -3.87
CA ARG A 83 16.29 -2.42 -4.81
C ARG A 83 17.73 -2.48 -4.31
N ASN A 84 17.99 -3.13 -3.19
CA ASN A 84 19.30 -3.13 -2.56
C ASN A 84 20.42 -3.43 -3.59
N PRO A 85 21.52 -2.65 -3.64
CA PRO A 85 22.61 -2.87 -4.59
C PRO A 85 23.32 -4.23 -4.39
N GLU A 86 23.30 -4.76 -3.16
CA GLU A 86 23.89 -6.05 -2.84
C GLU A 86 22.94 -7.20 -3.20
N GLU A 87 23.37 -8.09 -4.10
CA GLU A 87 22.55 -9.22 -4.56
C GLU A 87 22.10 -10.12 -3.40
N GLU A 88 22.98 -10.39 -2.44
CA GLU A 88 22.63 -11.23 -1.28
C GLU A 88 21.53 -10.62 -0.44
N LYS A 89 21.50 -9.28 -0.28
CA LYS A 89 20.40 -8.58 0.41
C LYS A 89 19.09 -8.67 -0.35
N ARG A 90 19.13 -8.62 -1.68
CA ARG A 90 17.94 -8.85 -2.50
C ARG A 90 17.43 -10.29 -2.38
N LYS A 91 18.33 -11.28 -2.31
CA LYS A 91 17.94 -12.68 -2.04
C LYS A 91 17.29 -12.84 -0.67
N GLU A 92 17.86 -12.21 0.37
CA GLU A 92 17.25 -12.17 1.72
C GLU A 92 15.83 -11.55 1.67
N ALA A 93 15.64 -10.46 0.92
CA ALA A 93 14.34 -9.82 0.74
C ALA A 93 13.32 -10.75 0.02
N VAL A 94 13.76 -11.51 -0.99
CA VAL A 94 12.92 -12.50 -1.68
C VAL A 94 12.50 -13.63 -0.71
N GLU A 95 13.44 -14.17 0.07
CA GLU A 95 13.11 -15.21 1.07
C GLU A 95 12.16 -14.67 2.16
N TYR A 96 12.36 -13.43 2.58
CA TYR A 96 11.45 -12.77 3.52
C TYR A 96 10.03 -12.61 2.91
N ALA A 97 9.96 -12.21 1.64
CA ALA A 97 8.68 -12.10 0.93
C ALA A 97 7.99 -13.46 0.78
N ARG A 98 8.73 -14.57 0.56
CA ARG A 98 8.15 -15.92 0.52
C ARG A 98 7.43 -16.28 1.80
N ARG A 99 7.98 -15.91 2.97
CA ARG A 99 7.30 -16.13 4.26
C ARG A 99 5.99 -15.34 4.34
N TYR A 100 5.97 -14.11 3.84
CA TYR A 100 4.74 -13.31 3.78
C TYR A 100 3.72 -13.88 2.79
N ILE A 101 4.17 -14.46 1.67
CA ILE A 101 3.29 -15.16 0.72
C ILE A 101 2.61 -16.36 1.40
N GLU A 102 3.36 -17.19 2.14
CA GLU A 102 2.80 -18.31 2.90
C GLU A 102 1.76 -17.83 3.92
N PHE A 103 2.07 -16.74 4.65
CA PHE A 103 1.15 -16.14 5.62
C PHE A 103 -0.12 -15.61 4.95
N ALA A 104 0.02 -14.88 3.86
CA ALA A 104 -1.10 -14.30 3.13
C ALA A 104 -2.00 -15.40 2.54
N ALA A 105 -1.42 -16.41 1.92
CA ALA A 105 -2.15 -17.54 1.32
C ALA A 105 -2.97 -18.30 2.38
N GLU A 106 -2.34 -18.69 3.49
CA GLU A 106 -3.03 -19.40 4.60
C GLU A 106 -4.12 -18.53 5.23
N ALA A 107 -3.86 -17.23 5.36
CA ALA A 107 -4.82 -16.29 5.93
C ALA A 107 -5.89 -15.84 4.92
N GLY A 108 -5.81 -16.22 3.65
CA GLY A 108 -6.73 -15.76 2.60
C GLY A 108 -6.67 -14.25 2.37
N ILE A 109 -5.48 -13.65 2.49
CA ILE A 109 -5.22 -12.23 2.25
C ILE A 109 -4.71 -12.07 0.82
N PRO A 110 -5.38 -11.28 -0.04
CA PRO A 110 -5.09 -11.27 -1.48
C PRO A 110 -3.80 -10.54 -1.87
N TYR A 111 -3.33 -9.59 -1.04
CA TYR A 111 -2.23 -8.73 -1.44
C TYR A 111 -1.09 -8.69 -0.42
N LEU A 112 0.14 -8.57 -0.95
CA LEU A 112 1.30 -8.07 -0.22
C LEU A 112 1.53 -6.62 -0.62
N ALA A 113 1.82 -5.75 0.34
CA ALA A 113 2.15 -4.35 0.13
C ALA A 113 3.65 -4.12 0.29
N SER A 114 4.28 -3.46 -0.66
CA SER A 114 5.67 -2.99 -0.51
C SER A 114 5.90 -1.71 -1.29
N GLU A 115 6.81 -0.88 -0.79
CA GLU A 115 7.48 0.16 -1.58
C GLU A 115 8.66 -0.45 -2.35
N CYS A 116 9.33 0.37 -3.19
CA CYS A 116 10.53 -0.02 -3.90
C CYS A 116 11.72 -0.26 -2.96
N GLY A 117 11.70 0.36 -1.79
CA GLY A 117 12.81 0.40 -0.87
C GLY A 117 13.81 1.52 -1.18
N PHE A 118 14.66 1.82 -0.21
CA PHE A 118 15.70 2.82 -0.34
C PHE A 118 16.93 2.46 0.50
N THR A 119 18.10 2.87 0.03
CA THR A 119 19.32 2.76 0.82
C THR A 119 19.35 3.87 1.89
N PRO A 120 19.52 3.57 3.18
CA PRO A 120 19.61 4.58 4.22
C PRO A 120 20.61 5.69 3.88
N GLY A 121 20.18 6.95 4.02
CA GLY A 121 21.00 8.13 3.67
C GLY A 121 21.06 8.44 2.17
N ARG A 122 20.41 7.65 1.31
CA ARG A 122 20.40 7.81 -0.16
C ARG A 122 19.00 7.74 -0.75
N ARG A 123 18.01 8.29 -0.06
CA ARG A 123 16.65 8.35 -0.61
C ARG A 123 16.58 9.26 -1.83
N GLY A 124 15.87 8.83 -2.85
CA GLY A 124 15.70 9.54 -4.11
C GLY A 124 16.45 8.91 -5.28
N ILE A 125 16.27 9.50 -6.45
CA ILE A 125 16.89 9.06 -7.70
C ILE A 125 18.37 9.49 -7.70
N ASN A 126 19.25 8.54 -7.97
CA ASN A 126 20.66 8.81 -8.27
C ASN A 126 20.91 8.52 -9.75
N ALA A 127 21.33 9.54 -10.49
CA ALA A 127 21.56 9.41 -11.94
C ALA A 127 22.59 8.33 -12.29
N ASP A 128 23.62 8.18 -11.47
CA ASP A 128 24.72 7.23 -11.74
C ASP A 128 24.30 5.77 -11.55
N THR A 129 23.28 5.48 -10.75
CA THR A 129 22.82 4.12 -10.44
C THR A 129 21.39 3.85 -10.90
N TYR A 130 20.74 4.80 -11.58
CA TYR A 130 19.33 4.69 -11.94
C TYR A 130 18.98 3.39 -12.65
N GLU A 131 19.71 3.07 -13.71
CA GLU A 131 19.44 1.87 -14.53
C GLU A 131 19.70 0.58 -13.76
N SER A 132 20.78 0.53 -12.97
CA SER A 132 21.08 -0.64 -12.13
C SER A 132 20.07 -0.80 -10.99
N ASP A 133 19.66 0.29 -10.34
CA ASP A 133 18.65 0.26 -9.28
C ASP A 133 17.28 -0.20 -9.84
N TYR A 134 16.93 0.27 -11.06
CA TYR A 134 15.70 -0.16 -11.71
C TYR A 134 15.75 -1.65 -12.10
N GLN A 135 16.89 -2.13 -12.62
CA GLN A 135 17.07 -3.55 -12.91
C GLN A 135 17.01 -4.40 -11.63
N ASN A 136 17.63 -3.95 -10.55
CA ASN A 136 17.57 -4.61 -9.25
C ASN A 136 16.14 -4.82 -8.76
N ILE A 137 15.27 -3.79 -8.90
CA ILE A 137 13.85 -3.93 -8.57
C ILE A 137 13.19 -5.00 -9.43
N LYS A 138 13.37 -4.99 -10.74
CA LYS A 138 12.80 -6.00 -11.66
C LYS A 138 13.22 -7.40 -11.27
N ASP A 139 14.51 -7.60 -11.00
CA ASP A 139 15.07 -8.90 -10.66
C ASP A 139 14.58 -9.43 -9.31
N THR A 140 14.31 -8.52 -8.38
CA THR A 140 13.78 -8.86 -7.05
C THR A 140 12.27 -9.12 -7.08
N ILE A 141 11.49 -8.28 -7.78
CA ILE A 141 10.03 -8.41 -7.85
C ILE A 141 9.62 -9.65 -8.66
N ARG A 142 10.34 -10.00 -9.73
CA ARG A 142 10.00 -11.14 -10.59
C ARG A 142 9.80 -12.45 -9.82
N PRO A 143 10.77 -12.96 -9.04
CA PRO A 143 10.57 -14.19 -8.28
C PRO A 143 9.50 -14.07 -7.20
N ILE A 144 9.31 -12.91 -6.59
CA ILE A 144 8.25 -12.67 -5.61
C ILE A 144 6.87 -12.81 -6.26
N CYS A 145 6.63 -12.14 -7.39
CA CYS A 145 5.35 -12.20 -8.08
C CYS A 145 5.04 -13.60 -8.63
N LEU A 146 6.06 -14.30 -9.19
CA LEU A 146 5.89 -15.68 -9.67
C LEU A 146 5.48 -16.64 -8.55
N GLU A 147 6.03 -16.48 -7.36
CA GLU A 147 5.70 -17.32 -6.20
C GLU A 147 4.32 -16.93 -5.63
N ALA A 148 4.04 -15.64 -5.51
CA ALA A 148 2.77 -15.14 -5.01
C ALA A 148 1.60 -15.60 -5.88
N GLU A 149 1.73 -15.55 -7.21
CA GLU A 149 0.67 -15.98 -8.14
C GLU A 149 0.31 -17.45 -8.00
N LYS A 150 1.29 -18.34 -7.77
CA LYS A 150 1.05 -19.76 -7.49
C LYS A 150 0.20 -19.99 -6.25
N CYS A 151 0.29 -19.07 -5.29
CA CYS A 151 -0.42 -19.12 -4.02
C CYS A 151 -1.73 -18.30 -4.01
N GLY A 152 -2.13 -17.71 -5.15
CA GLY A 152 -3.29 -16.84 -5.24
C GLY A 152 -3.13 -15.50 -4.52
N VAL A 153 -1.89 -15.06 -4.31
CA VAL A 153 -1.51 -13.79 -3.68
C VAL A 153 -0.87 -12.89 -4.73
N HIS A 154 -1.00 -11.58 -4.62
CA HIS A 154 -0.43 -10.64 -5.57
C HIS A 154 0.35 -9.54 -4.86
N LEU A 155 1.45 -9.09 -5.47
CA LEU A 155 2.20 -7.94 -4.98
C LEU A 155 1.56 -6.63 -5.44
N ALA A 156 1.25 -5.74 -4.50
CA ALA A 156 0.82 -4.37 -4.72
C ALA A 156 2.00 -3.43 -4.43
N LEU A 157 2.57 -2.83 -5.47
CA LEU A 157 3.71 -1.93 -5.31
C LEU A 157 3.25 -0.49 -5.11
N GLU A 158 3.74 0.13 -4.05
CA GLU A 158 3.64 1.56 -3.82
C GLU A 158 4.87 2.26 -4.42
N ALA A 159 4.64 3.00 -5.48
CA ALA A 159 5.67 3.85 -6.06
C ALA A 159 5.69 5.23 -5.35
N CYS A 160 6.85 5.86 -5.28
CA CYS A 160 7.01 7.13 -4.56
C CYS A 160 7.96 8.07 -5.31
N VAL A 161 7.59 9.35 -5.36
CA VAL A 161 8.41 10.43 -5.95
C VAL A 161 9.85 10.48 -5.41
N LEU A 162 10.07 9.95 -4.22
CA LEU A 162 11.39 9.87 -3.57
C LEU A 162 12.15 8.57 -3.88
N ASP A 163 11.59 7.68 -4.70
CA ASP A 163 12.16 6.37 -5.02
C ASP A 163 12.48 6.23 -6.50
N ILE A 164 12.97 5.06 -6.89
CA ILE A 164 13.37 4.77 -8.29
C ILE A 164 12.18 4.70 -9.26
N ILE A 165 10.97 4.48 -8.74
CA ILE A 165 9.72 4.52 -9.49
C ILE A 165 8.92 5.77 -9.07
N PRO A 166 9.26 6.96 -9.63
CA PRO A 166 8.78 8.23 -9.06
C PRO A 166 7.44 8.71 -9.61
N SER A 167 6.83 8.00 -10.56
CA SER A 167 5.63 8.46 -11.22
C SER A 167 4.68 7.34 -11.62
N PRO A 168 3.37 7.63 -11.80
CA PRO A 168 2.39 6.64 -12.27
C PRO A 168 2.79 6.03 -13.62
N ARG A 169 3.32 6.85 -14.53
CA ARG A 169 3.81 6.37 -15.84
C ARG A 169 4.98 5.39 -15.69
N ARG A 170 5.93 5.66 -14.76
CA ARG A 170 7.06 4.76 -14.57
C ARG A 170 6.62 3.44 -13.93
N LEU A 171 5.68 3.47 -12.98
CA LEU A 171 5.08 2.26 -12.42
C LEU A 171 4.36 1.45 -13.50
N LYS A 172 3.57 2.12 -14.36
CA LYS A 172 2.91 1.44 -15.49
C LYS A 172 3.92 0.79 -16.44
N THR A 173 5.05 1.45 -16.72
CA THR A 173 6.13 0.86 -17.53
C THR A 173 6.68 -0.42 -16.89
N LEU A 174 6.95 -0.42 -15.59
CA LEU A 174 7.43 -1.61 -14.87
C LEU A 174 6.41 -2.76 -14.94
N ILE A 175 5.12 -2.47 -14.77
CA ILE A 175 4.04 -3.47 -14.87
C ILE A 175 4.01 -4.08 -16.28
N GLU A 176 4.04 -3.24 -17.32
CA GLU A 176 4.02 -3.67 -18.73
C GLU A 176 5.25 -4.52 -19.11
N GLU A 177 6.44 -4.13 -18.62
CA GLU A 177 7.67 -4.87 -18.87
C GLU A 177 7.64 -6.26 -18.21
N LEU A 178 7.21 -6.36 -16.96
CA LEU A 178 7.11 -7.64 -16.25
C LEU A 178 6.07 -8.57 -16.89
N GLU A 179 4.93 -8.02 -17.31
CA GLU A 179 3.89 -8.77 -18.01
C GLU A 179 4.40 -9.31 -19.36
N ALA A 180 5.09 -8.46 -20.15
CA ALA A 180 5.62 -8.83 -21.45
C ALA A 180 6.74 -9.87 -21.36
N GLU A 181 7.63 -9.76 -20.37
CA GLU A 181 8.80 -10.63 -20.23
C GLU A 181 8.44 -12.01 -19.65
N SER A 182 7.46 -12.11 -18.80
CA SER A 182 7.23 -13.31 -17.97
C SER A 182 5.78 -13.60 -17.63
N HIS A 183 4.82 -12.87 -18.20
CA HIS A 183 3.39 -12.95 -17.87
C HIS A 183 3.08 -12.74 -16.38
N ILE A 184 3.92 -11.96 -15.71
CA ILE A 184 3.82 -11.67 -14.29
C ILE A 184 2.82 -10.55 -14.06
N ARG A 185 1.97 -10.72 -13.05
CA ARG A 185 1.04 -9.68 -12.60
C ARG A 185 1.59 -8.93 -11.40
N LEU A 186 1.98 -7.69 -11.64
CA LEU A 186 2.25 -6.70 -10.60
C LEU A 186 1.08 -5.71 -10.55
N GLY A 187 0.57 -5.42 -9.37
CA GLY A 187 -0.44 -4.37 -9.19
C GLY A 187 0.09 -3.12 -8.52
N ALA A 188 -0.73 -2.08 -8.53
CA ALA A 188 -0.44 -0.82 -7.88
C ALA A 188 -1.22 -0.69 -6.57
N MET A 189 -0.53 -0.30 -5.51
CA MET A 189 -1.09 0.40 -4.39
C MET A 189 -0.96 1.89 -4.69
N LEU A 190 -2.08 2.54 -5.03
CA LEU A 190 -2.06 3.94 -5.44
C LEU A 190 -2.11 4.85 -4.22
N ASP A 191 -1.04 5.58 -3.96
CA ASP A 191 -0.97 6.65 -2.98
C ASP A 191 -0.81 8.00 -3.69
N PRO A 192 -1.81 8.89 -3.65
CA PRO A 192 -1.75 10.17 -4.35
C PRO A 192 -0.63 11.09 -3.84
N ALA A 193 -0.32 11.04 -2.55
CA ALA A 193 0.74 11.85 -1.96
C ALA A 193 2.12 11.49 -2.51
N ASN A 194 2.29 10.23 -2.91
CA ASN A 194 3.54 9.73 -3.46
C ASN A 194 3.74 10.08 -4.94
N PHE A 195 2.72 10.56 -5.61
CA PHE A 195 2.78 10.97 -7.01
C PHE A 195 2.65 12.48 -7.26
N LEU A 196 2.23 13.24 -6.25
CA LEU A 196 1.82 14.64 -6.39
C LEU A 196 2.81 15.54 -7.14
N ALA A 197 4.12 15.32 -6.95
CA ALA A 197 5.15 16.12 -7.64
C ALA A 197 5.31 15.78 -9.14
N ASN A 198 4.81 14.64 -9.59
CA ASN A 198 5.02 14.11 -10.96
C ASN A 198 3.72 13.81 -11.70
N SER A 199 2.56 14.02 -11.09
CA SER A 199 1.26 13.77 -11.69
C SER A 199 0.17 14.52 -10.95
N ASP A 200 -0.86 14.94 -11.66
CA ASP A 200 -2.12 15.35 -11.05
C ASP A 200 -3.01 14.11 -10.79
N GLU A 201 -4.13 14.33 -10.11
CA GLU A 201 -5.05 13.28 -9.68
C GLU A 201 -5.60 12.47 -10.87
N GLU A 202 -5.91 13.13 -11.99
CA GLU A 202 -6.42 12.46 -13.18
C GLU A 202 -5.34 11.62 -13.87
N GLY A 203 -4.12 12.12 -13.96
CA GLY A 203 -2.98 11.42 -14.53
C GLY A 203 -2.62 10.16 -13.77
N MET A 204 -2.77 10.14 -12.41
CA MET A 204 -2.56 8.95 -11.60
C MET A 204 -3.47 7.80 -12.05
N PHE A 205 -4.77 8.06 -12.20
CA PHE A 205 -5.74 7.06 -12.66
C PHE A 205 -5.63 6.75 -14.15
N TYR A 206 -5.27 7.73 -14.98
CA TYR A 206 -5.10 7.50 -16.42
C TYR A 206 -4.15 6.36 -16.71
N TYR A 207 -3.01 6.33 -16.02
CA TYR A 207 -2.00 5.28 -16.19
C TYR A 207 -2.34 3.98 -15.46
N LEU A 208 -2.91 4.05 -14.26
CA LEU A 208 -2.96 2.90 -13.35
C LEU A 208 -4.35 2.26 -13.18
N LYS A 209 -5.42 2.83 -13.76
CA LYS A 209 -6.83 2.40 -13.53
C LYS A 209 -7.10 0.91 -13.65
N HIS A 210 -6.34 0.18 -14.47
CA HIS A 210 -6.52 -1.26 -14.68
C HIS A 210 -5.63 -2.10 -13.73
N ASP A 211 -4.66 -1.48 -13.08
CA ASP A 211 -3.64 -2.16 -12.28
C ASP A 211 -3.81 -1.86 -10.78
N ILE A 212 -4.67 -0.91 -10.39
CA ILE A 212 -4.92 -0.57 -8.98
C ILE A 212 -5.55 -1.78 -8.28
N TYR A 213 -4.90 -2.28 -7.23
CA TYR A 213 -5.47 -3.26 -6.33
C TYR A 213 -6.23 -2.58 -5.19
N TYR A 214 -5.63 -1.60 -4.55
CA TYR A 214 -6.23 -0.74 -3.52
C TYR A 214 -5.49 0.60 -3.45
N LEU A 215 -5.93 1.49 -2.57
CA LEU A 215 -5.39 2.85 -2.46
C LEU A 215 -5.01 3.16 -1.02
N HIS A 216 -3.95 3.99 -0.86
CA HIS A 216 -3.66 4.65 0.40
C HIS A 216 -4.25 6.06 0.42
N GLY A 217 -4.72 6.47 1.61
CA GLY A 217 -5.22 7.81 1.90
C GLY A 217 -4.21 8.59 2.73
N LYS A 218 -3.37 9.34 2.04
CA LYS A 218 -2.34 10.22 2.60
C LYS A 218 -2.28 11.47 1.76
N ASP A 219 -1.88 12.58 2.34
CA ASP A 219 -1.64 13.84 1.64
C ASP A 219 -0.18 14.27 1.77
N ARG A 220 0.22 15.29 1.02
CA ARG A 220 1.57 15.86 1.02
C ARG A 220 1.54 17.29 0.52
N LYS A 221 2.40 18.15 1.08
CA LYS A 221 2.80 19.39 0.41
C LYS A 221 3.76 19.06 -0.72
N ILE A 222 3.60 19.65 -1.90
CA ILE A 222 4.30 19.25 -3.13
C ILE A 222 5.84 19.17 -2.97
N ASN A 223 6.42 20.04 -2.17
CA ASN A 223 7.87 20.09 -1.93
C ASN A 223 8.29 19.46 -0.58
N ALA A 224 7.37 18.79 0.13
CA ALA A 224 7.68 18.18 1.42
C ALA A 224 8.23 16.77 1.27
N THR A 225 9.18 16.40 2.13
CA THR A 225 9.73 15.05 2.20
C THR A 225 8.72 14.07 2.81
N TYR A 226 7.95 14.52 3.80
CA TYR A 226 7.01 13.67 4.54
C TYR A 226 5.57 13.93 4.13
N GLY A 227 4.75 12.87 4.22
CA GLY A 227 3.31 12.98 4.09
C GLY A 227 2.66 13.63 5.31
N VAL A 228 1.39 13.97 5.14
CA VAL A 228 0.49 14.48 6.19
C VAL A 228 -0.86 13.75 6.07
N ASN A 229 -1.79 14.00 6.98
CA ASN A 229 -3.12 13.40 6.89
C ASN A 229 -3.90 13.94 5.67
N VAL A 230 -4.87 13.16 5.23
CA VAL A 230 -5.81 13.55 4.16
C VAL A 230 -6.38 14.95 4.42
N GLY A 231 -6.27 15.83 3.43
CA GLY A 231 -6.76 17.22 3.46
C GLY A 231 -5.83 18.23 4.15
N GLU A 232 -4.60 17.86 4.51
CA GLU A 232 -3.60 18.76 5.10
C GLU A 232 -2.48 19.13 4.10
N GLY A 233 -2.52 18.55 2.89
CA GLY A 233 -1.56 18.75 1.82
C GLY A 233 -2.06 19.63 0.69
N ASP A 234 -1.61 19.28 -0.52
CA ASP A 234 -1.90 20.02 -1.75
C ASP A 234 -2.71 19.18 -2.77
N ILE A 235 -3.20 17.99 -2.39
CA ILE A 235 -4.05 17.15 -3.24
C ILE A 235 -5.44 17.77 -3.37
N ASP A 236 -5.96 17.86 -4.60
CA ASP A 236 -7.38 18.15 -4.84
C ASP A 236 -8.21 16.89 -4.57
N TRP A 237 -8.65 16.75 -3.32
CA TRP A 237 -9.38 15.58 -2.87
C TRP A 237 -10.74 15.41 -3.55
N ILE A 238 -11.39 16.48 -3.96
CA ILE A 238 -12.67 16.40 -4.69
C ILE A 238 -12.42 15.82 -6.09
N LYS A 239 -11.38 16.27 -6.77
CA LYS A 239 -10.97 15.73 -8.07
C LYS A 239 -10.50 14.28 -7.92
N PHE A 240 -9.69 13.97 -6.90
CA PHE A 240 -9.22 12.61 -6.63
C PHE A 240 -10.38 11.65 -6.38
N MET A 241 -11.33 12.01 -5.51
CA MET A 241 -12.50 11.17 -5.20
C MET A 241 -13.43 11.02 -6.41
N SER A 242 -13.53 12.02 -7.28
CA SER A 242 -14.25 11.89 -8.55
C SER A 242 -13.60 10.84 -9.47
N CYS A 243 -12.26 10.84 -9.54
CA CYS A 243 -11.52 9.82 -10.28
C CYS A 243 -11.63 8.43 -9.62
N TYR A 244 -11.57 8.36 -8.29
CA TYR A 244 -11.79 7.12 -7.55
C TYR A 244 -13.15 6.49 -7.88
N MET A 245 -14.25 7.26 -7.83
CA MET A 245 -15.58 6.78 -8.19
C MET A 245 -15.65 6.26 -9.62
N ARG A 246 -14.93 6.89 -10.54
CA ARG A 246 -14.95 6.53 -11.95
C ARG A 246 -14.12 5.29 -12.28
N TYR A 247 -12.98 5.10 -11.62
CA TYR A 247 -11.97 4.13 -12.05
C TYR A 247 -11.64 3.06 -11.02
N ALA A 248 -11.94 3.32 -9.75
CA ALA A 248 -11.56 2.45 -8.63
C ALA A 248 -12.71 2.26 -7.61
N ASP A 249 -13.96 2.50 -8.02
CA ASP A 249 -15.12 2.39 -7.13
C ASP A 249 -15.12 1.06 -6.35
N ARG A 250 -15.39 1.15 -5.05
CA ARG A 250 -15.38 0.05 -4.08
C ARG A 250 -14.03 -0.60 -3.79
N LYS A 251 -12.93 -0.23 -4.47
CA LYS A 251 -11.61 -0.68 -4.03
C LYS A 251 -11.30 -0.16 -2.63
N PRO A 252 -10.58 -0.90 -1.80
CA PRO A 252 -10.19 -0.42 -0.48
C PRO A 252 -9.43 0.92 -0.55
N PHE A 253 -9.84 1.89 0.27
CA PHE A 253 -9.16 3.16 0.47
C PHE A 253 -8.69 3.21 1.92
N ILE A 254 -7.40 2.99 2.15
CA ILE A 254 -6.81 2.74 3.47
C ILE A 254 -6.05 3.96 3.94
N LEU A 255 -6.51 4.58 5.02
CA LEU A 255 -5.86 5.75 5.62
C LEU A 255 -4.47 5.39 6.16
N GLU A 256 -3.50 6.24 5.85
CA GLU A 256 -2.13 6.21 6.35
C GLU A 256 -1.77 7.55 7.04
N TYR A 257 -0.66 7.61 7.77
CA TYR A 257 -0.19 8.77 8.53
C TYR A 257 -1.08 9.24 9.69
N CYS A 258 -2.28 8.73 9.84
CA CYS A 258 -3.08 8.92 11.05
C CYS A 258 -2.65 7.95 12.17
N ASN A 259 -3.13 8.20 13.36
CA ASN A 259 -2.90 7.36 14.54
C ASN A 259 -4.23 7.05 15.25
N LYS A 260 -4.17 6.27 16.34
CA LYS A 260 -5.34 5.84 17.10
C LYS A 260 -6.19 6.98 17.68
N ASP A 261 -5.63 8.19 17.79
CA ASP A 261 -6.31 9.33 18.44
C ASP A 261 -7.00 10.25 17.41
N ASN A 262 -6.52 10.28 16.14
CA ASN A 262 -7.07 11.15 15.10
C ASN A 262 -7.71 10.41 13.91
N CYS A 263 -7.58 9.07 13.82
CA CYS A 263 -8.04 8.33 12.64
C CYS A 263 -9.53 8.49 12.33
N LEU A 264 -10.38 8.71 13.35
CA LEU A 264 -11.82 8.94 13.15
C LEU A 264 -12.12 10.31 12.53
N GLU A 265 -11.37 11.34 12.94
CA GLU A 265 -11.46 12.67 12.33
C GLU A 265 -11.03 12.61 10.85
N ILE A 266 -9.90 11.94 10.57
CA ILE A 266 -9.38 11.82 9.20
C ILE A 266 -10.32 10.97 8.33
N LYS A 267 -10.92 9.90 8.91
CA LYS A 267 -11.97 9.11 8.24
C LYS A 267 -13.13 9.99 7.81
N LYS A 268 -13.68 10.77 8.76
CA LYS A 268 -14.79 11.67 8.45
C LYS A 268 -14.44 12.67 7.35
N ARG A 269 -13.25 13.26 7.40
CA ARG A 269 -12.77 14.21 6.38
C ARG A 269 -12.70 13.56 4.98
N ALA A 270 -12.19 12.32 4.90
CA ALA A 270 -12.15 11.57 3.64
C ALA A 270 -13.56 11.23 3.12
N GLU A 271 -14.49 10.88 4.01
CA GLU A 271 -15.89 10.65 3.67
C GLU A 271 -16.58 11.95 3.18
N ASP A 272 -16.30 13.08 3.82
CA ASP A 272 -16.84 14.39 3.39
C ASP A 272 -16.34 14.75 1.97
N PHE A 273 -15.06 14.55 1.65
CA PHE A 273 -14.54 14.75 0.29
C PHE A 273 -15.19 13.82 -0.74
N TYR A 274 -15.46 12.58 -0.35
CA TYR A 274 -16.16 11.62 -1.22
C TYR A 274 -17.60 12.09 -1.49
N ASP A 275 -18.32 12.52 -0.47
CA ASP A 275 -19.70 12.99 -0.61
C ASP A 275 -19.78 14.28 -1.43
N ASP A 276 -18.86 15.23 -1.23
CA ASP A 276 -18.76 16.46 -2.03
C ASP A 276 -18.46 16.15 -3.50
N ALA A 277 -17.55 15.24 -3.78
CA ALA A 277 -17.26 14.78 -5.13
C ALA A 277 -18.49 14.13 -5.79
N PHE A 278 -19.24 13.33 -5.05
CA PHE A 278 -20.49 12.70 -5.52
C PHE A 278 -21.56 13.74 -5.86
N GLN A 279 -21.77 14.75 -5.01
CA GLN A 279 -22.70 15.85 -5.28
C GLN A 279 -22.30 16.65 -6.53
N ASN A 280 -21.00 16.91 -6.70
CA ASN A 280 -20.49 17.59 -7.90
C ASN A 280 -20.71 16.77 -9.19
N LEU A 281 -20.60 15.45 -9.13
CA LEU A 281 -20.89 14.59 -10.28
C LEU A 281 -22.38 14.62 -10.66
N ILE A 282 -23.28 14.52 -9.68
CA ILE A 282 -24.73 14.56 -9.91
C ILE A 282 -25.16 15.92 -10.48
N SER A 283 -24.65 17.03 -9.95
CA SER A 283 -25.01 18.39 -10.40
C SER A 283 -24.64 18.67 -11.85
N ARG A 284 -23.69 17.93 -12.43
CA ARG A 284 -23.29 18.04 -13.85
C ARG A 284 -24.16 17.20 -14.80
N ILE A 285 -24.99 16.30 -14.28
CA ILE A 285 -25.87 15.43 -15.05
C ILE A 285 -27.27 16.05 -15.20
N ASN A 286 -27.65 16.92 -14.26
CA ASN A 286 -28.89 17.69 -14.27
C ASN A 286 -28.68 19.05 -14.96
#